data_0ba4b7b1a50dca93e781675301e29cfa
#
_entry.id   0ba4b7b1a50dca93e781675301e29cfa
#
_cell.length_a   1.000
_cell.length_b   1.000
_cell.length_c   1.000
_cell.angle_alpha   90.00
_cell.angle_beta   90.00
_cell.angle_gamma   90.00
#
_symmetry.space_group_name_H-M   'P 1'
#
loop_
_entity.id
_entity.type
_entity.pdbx_description
1 polymer ?
#
loop_
_entity_poly.entity_id
_entity_poly.type
_entity_poly.pdbx_seq_one_letter_code
_entity_poly.pdbx_strand_id
1 'polypeptide(L)'
;MELSQANDYVKKMLSCEWVKWIHPGSMPAKTAAERKNYAENPAVNTRHCASCLNMNGCCFVKGNCPENPLHEHCHCHYETIETIEVRATSVIEKYTKYIFDDENNEGKKALFESCGFSIYDSEYLKEEIERQARLAFQCGDYILGKRNEYGQRISIVIHLNRKDTGEEITFVTGWMSYPDGRIELNTPYGGKNERA
;
A
#
# COMPACT_ATOMS: atom_id res chain seq x y z
N MET A 1 16.96 12.41 -7.16
CA MET A 1 17.48 11.01 -7.27
C MET A 1 18.66 11.03 -8.22
N GLU A 2 19.85 10.64 -7.75
CA GLU A 2 21.04 10.59 -8.56
C GLU A 2 20.92 9.46 -9.62
N LEU A 3 21.62 9.62 -10.78
CA LEU A 3 21.59 8.65 -11.89
C LEU A 3 21.98 7.23 -11.45
N SER A 4 22.88 7.10 -10.46
CA SER A 4 23.28 5.82 -9.88
C SER A 4 22.12 5.13 -9.16
N GLN A 5 21.38 5.85 -8.34
CA GLN A 5 20.21 5.34 -7.61
C GLN A 5 19.08 4.94 -8.57
N ALA A 6 18.84 5.73 -9.62
CA ALA A 6 17.86 5.38 -10.64
C ALA A 6 18.20 4.06 -11.35
N ASN A 7 19.49 3.83 -11.66
CA ASN A 7 19.94 2.58 -12.28
C ASN A 7 19.77 1.37 -11.35
N ASP A 8 20.00 1.53 -10.06
CA ASP A 8 19.84 0.44 -9.09
C ASP A 8 18.36 0.09 -8.89
N TYR A 9 17.46 1.06 -8.86
CA TYR A 9 16.02 0.83 -8.86
C TYR A 9 15.56 0.07 -10.12
N VAL A 10 16.01 0.49 -11.30
CA VAL A 10 15.65 -0.20 -12.55
C VAL A 10 16.14 -1.65 -12.54
N LYS A 11 17.37 -1.92 -12.12
CA LYS A 11 17.91 -3.28 -12.00
C LYS A 11 17.10 -4.11 -11.02
N LYS A 12 16.78 -3.58 -9.85
CA LYS A 12 15.99 -4.24 -8.83
C LYS A 12 14.59 -4.56 -9.35
N MET A 13 13.93 -3.59 -9.96
CA MET A 13 12.61 -3.76 -10.55
C MET A 13 12.57 -4.86 -11.63
N LEU A 14 13.58 -4.90 -12.51
CA LEU A 14 13.68 -5.92 -13.56
C LEU A 14 14.01 -7.31 -13.03
N SER A 15 14.57 -7.42 -11.83
CA SER A 15 14.88 -8.70 -11.17
C SER A 15 13.75 -9.24 -10.30
N CYS A 16 12.70 -8.48 -10.05
CA CYS A 16 11.58 -8.91 -9.23
C CYS A 16 10.70 -9.91 -9.97
N GLU A 17 10.54 -11.08 -9.38
CA GLU A 17 9.50 -12.03 -9.78
C GLU A 17 8.19 -11.69 -9.06
N TRP A 18 7.08 -11.80 -9.79
CA TRP A 18 5.78 -11.45 -9.25
C TRP A 18 4.90 -12.69 -9.05
N VAL A 19 4.11 -12.67 -7.98
CA VAL A 19 3.10 -13.68 -7.67
C VAL A 19 1.75 -13.02 -7.44
N LYS A 20 0.71 -13.70 -7.89
CA LYS A 20 -0.69 -13.29 -7.76
C LYS A 20 -1.42 -14.24 -6.83
N TRP A 21 -2.11 -13.72 -5.83
CA TRP A 21 -2.95 -14.51 -4.96
C TRP A 21 -4.23 -14.93 -5.67
N ILE A 22 -4.47 -16.21 -5.71
CA ILE A 22 -5.64 -16.82 -6.35
C ILE A 22 -6.52 -17.49 -5.29
N HIS A 23 -7.77 -17.09 -5.28
CA HIS A 23 -8.83 -17.76 -4.54
C HIS A 23 -9.69 -18.58 -5.52
N PRO A 24 -9.73 -19.91 -5.42
CA PRO A 24 -10.44 -20.75 -6.38
C PRO A 24 -11.95 -20.46 -6.34
N GLY A 25 -12.53 -20.21 -7.51
CA GLY A 25 -13.98 -20.06 -7.70
C GLY A 25 -14.57 -18.69 -7.35
N SER A 26 -13.77 -17.65 -7.17
CA SER A 26 -14.27 -16.30 -6.91
C SER A 26 -13.69 -15.24 -7.86
N MET A 27 -14.47 -14.18 -8.07
CA MET A 27 -13.98 -12.97 -8.73
C MET A 27 -13.22 -12.09 -7.73
N PRO A 28 -12.14 -11.41 -8.14
CA PRO A 28 -11.43 -10.50 -7.25
C PRO A 28 -12.28 -9.26 -6.93
N ALA A 29 -12.23 -8.81 -5.67
CA ALA A 29 -12.82 -7.56 -5.26
C ALA A 29 -12.03 -6.37 -5.84
N LYS A 30 -12.65 -5.62 -6.74
CA LYS A 30 -12.01 -4.53 -7.49
C LYS A 30 -12.11 -3.18 -6.80
N THR A 31 -13.07 -3.02 -5.89
CA THR A 31 -13.35 -1.74 -5.22
C THR A 31 -13.36 -1.88 -3.70
N ALA A 32 -13.21 -0.75 -3.01
CA ALA A 32 -13.35 -0.70 -1.54
C ALA A 32 -14.77 -1.09 -1.09
N ALA A 33 -15.80 -0.73 -1.89
CA ALA A 33 -17.19 -1.10 -1.60
C ALA A 33 -17.41 -2.61 -1.68
N GLU A 34 -16.83 -3.30 -2.67
CA GLU A 34 -16.88 -4.75 -2.79
C GLU A 34 -16.19 -5.45 -1.62
N ARG A 35 -15.02 -4.95 -1.20
CA ARG A 35 -14.30 -5.47 -0.03
C ARG A 35 -15.14 -5.33 1.25
N LYS A 36 -15.74 -4.16 1.43
CA LYS A 36 -16.64 -3.90 2.57
C LYS A 36 -17.83 -4.87 2.54
N ASN A 37 -18.45 -5.06 1.38
CA ASN A 37 -19.56 -6.00 1.23
C ASN A 37 -19.15 -7.44 1.57
N TYR A 38 -17.97 -7.91 1.16
CA TYR A 38 -17.47 -9.23 1.53
C TYR A 38 -17.22 -9.37 3.04
N ALA A 39 -16.77 -8.31 3.69
CA ALA A 39 -16.55 -8.29 5.13
C ALA A 39 -17.87 -8.27 5.94
N GLU A 40 -18.87 -7.50 5.48
CA GLU A 40 -20.14 -7.32 6.19
C GLU A 40 -21.15 -8.44 5.92
N ASN A 41 -21.04 -9.13 4.80
CA ASN A 41 -21.98 -10.16 4.35
C ASN A 41 -21.30 -11.52 4.10
N PRO A 42 -20.78 -12.19 5.13
CA PRO A 42 -20.10 -13.49 4.98
C PRO A 42 -21.02 -14.58 4.42
N ALA A 43 -22.34 -14.41 4.52
CA ALA A 43 -23.32 -15.33 3.95
C ALA A 43 -23.36 -15.34 2.41
N VAL A 44 -22.87 -14.29 1.77
CA VAL A 44 -22.76 -14.25 0.29
C VAL A 44 -21.79 -15.31 -0.22
N ASN A 45 -20.93 -15.83 0.68
CA ASN A 45 -19.98 -16.86 0.32
C ASN A 45 -19.66 -17.77 1.51
N THR A 46 -20.58 -18.68 1.83
CA THR A 46 -20.52 -19.59 2.98
C THR A 46 -19.32 -20.56 2.99
N ARG A 47 -18.51 -20.57 1.92
CA ARG A 47 -17.36 -21.47 1.78
C ARG A 47 -16.01 -20.79 1.95
N HIS A 48 -15.97 -19.44 2.10
CA HIS A 48 -14.72 -18.69 2.01
C HIS A 48 -14.67 -17.56 3.03
N CYS A 49 -13.54 -17.37 3.68
CA CYS A 49 -13.38 -16.23 4.57
C CYS A 49 -13.21 -14.91 3.80
N ALA A 50 -13.70 -13.81 4.36
CA ALA A 50 -13.61 -12.50 3.75
C ALA A 50 -12.16 -12.08 3.44
N SER A 51 -11.21 -12.46 4.29
CA SER A 51 -9.77 -12.17 4.06
C SER A 51 -9.27 -12.84 2.78
N CYS A 52 -9.60 -14.12 2.56
CA CYS A 52 -9.18 -14.83 1.33
C CYS A 52 -9.80 -14.24 0.08
N LEU A 53 -11.10 -13.89 0.14
CA LEU A 53 -11.81 -13.24 -0.97
C LEU A 53 -11.20 -11.88 -1.30
N ASN A 54 -10.92 -11.07 -0.28
CA ASN A 54 -10.35 -9.74 -0.45
C ASN A 54 -8.90 -9.74 -0.90
N MET A 55 -8.20 -10.87 -0.76
CA MET A 55 -6.85 -11.07 -1.30
C MET A 55 -6.86 -11.48 -2.77
N ASN A 56 -7.97 -12.03 -3.29
CA ASN A 56 -8.02 -12.58 -4.62
C ASN A 56 -7.63 -11.55 -5.69
N GLY A 57 -6.66 -11.88 -6.51
CA GLY A 57 -6.09 -10.99 -7.52
C GLY A 57 -5.02 -10.02 -7.02
N CYS A 58 -4.76 -9.93 -5.71
CA CYS A 58 -3.66 -9.12 -5.18
C CYS A 58 -2.30 -9.68 -5.62
N CYS A 59 -1.41 -8.79 -5.98
CA CYS A 59 -0.09 -9.14 -6.49
C CYS A 59 0.99 -8.67 -5.53
N PHE A 60 2.05 -9.44 -5.41
CA PHE A 60 3.19 -9.19 -4.52
C PHE A 60 4.49 -9.58 -5.22
N VAL A 61 5.59 -8.98 -4.79
CA VAL A 61 6.91 -9.48 -5.15
C VAL A 61 7.15 -10.81 -4.46
N LYS A 62 7.59 -11.81 -5.21
CA LYS A 62 7.94 -13.14 -4.69
C LYS A 62 9.03 -13.01 -3.62
N GLY A 63 8.82 -13.65 -2.48
CA GLY A 63 9.69 -13.50 -1.32
C GLY A 63 9.31 -12.36 -0.37
N ASN A 64 8.43 -11.44 -0.79
CA ASN A 64 7.77 -10.46 0.09
C ASN A 64 6.25 -10.50 -0.14
N CYS A 65 5.65 -11.63 0.15
CA CYS A 65 4.23 -11.91 0.01
C CYS A 65 3.68 -12.54 1.29
N PRO A 66 2.38 -12.39 1.59
CA PRO A 66 1.75 -13.03 2.74
C PRO A 66 1.96 -14.54 2.75
N GLU A 67 2.06 -15.14 3.94
CA GLU A 67 2.15 -16.60 4.06
C GLU A 67 0.91 -17.27 3.48
N ASN A 68 1.11 -18.47 2.91
CA ASN A 68 0.05 -19.32 2.39
C ASN A 68 0.31 -20.77 2.84
N PRO A 69 -0.67 -21.46 3.48
CA PRO A 69 -2.07 -21.07 3.69
C PRO A 69 -2.27 -20.02 4.77
N LEU A 70 -3.32 -19.18 4.60
CA LEU A 70 -3.67 -18.12 5.58
C LEU A 70 -4.37 -18.67 6.84
N HIS A 71 -4.99 -19.84 6.74
CA HIS A 71 -5.74 -20.52 7.79
C HIS A 71 -5.91 -22.01 7.46
N GLU A 72 -6.30 -22.77 8.42
CA GLU A 72 -6.66 -24.19 8.21
C GLU A 72 -7.73 -24.32 7.11
N HIS A 73 -7.58 -25.32 6.24
CA HIS A 73 -8.45 -25.56 5.08
C HIS A 73 -8.48 -24.41 4.03
N CYS A 74 -7.44 -23.58 3.98
CA CYS A 74 -7.29 -22.59 2.91
C CYS A 74 -6.88 -23.27 1.60
N HIS A 75 -7.64 -23.01 0.53
CA HIS A 75 -7.38 -23.53 -0.83
C HIS A 75 -6.76 -22.48 -1.75
N CYS A 76 -6.44 -21.29 -1.21
CA CYS A 76 -5.76 -20.26 -1.97
C CYS A 76 -4.32 -20.68 -2.31
N HIS A 77 -3.81 -20.16 -3.42
CA HIS A 77 -2.44 -20.39 -3.86
C HIS A 77 -1.88 -19.17 -4.56
N TYR A 78 -0.59 -19.20 -4.86
CA TYR A 78 0.07 -18.19 -5.68
C TYR A 78 0.28 -18.71 -7.10
N GLU A 79 0.01 -17.84 -8.08
CA GLU A 79 0.43 -18.04 -9.46
C GLU A 79 1.55 -17.06 -9.79
N THR A 80 2.59 -17.50 -10.48
CA THR A 80 3.63 -16.62 -11.01
C THR A 80 3.06 -15.84 -12.19
N ILE A 81 3.34 -14.55 -12.24
CA ILE A 81 2.97 -13.69 -13.37
C ILE A 81 4.21 -13.00 -13.93
N GLU A 82 4.26 -12.84 -15.26
CA GLU A 82 5.44 -12.31 -15.94
C GLU A 82 5.56 -10.78 -15.79
N THR A 83 4.44 -10.08 -15.86
CA THR A 83 4.41 -8.62 -15.84
C THR A 83 3.22 -8.10 -15.06
N ILE A 84 3.38 -6.94 -14.44
CA ILE A 84 2.34 -6.24 -13.73
C ILE A 84 2.51 -4.73 -13.90
N GLU A 85 1.42 -4.01 -14.11
CA GLU A 85 1.38 -2.57 -14.02
C GLU A 85 1.06 -2.16 -12.57
N VAL A 86 2.05 -1.64 -11.86
CA VAL A 86 1.83 -1.12 -10.50
C VAL A 86 1.25 0.28 -10.54
N ARG A 87 0.18 0.47 -9.78
CA ARG A 87 -0.48 1.78 -9.60
C ARG A 87 -0.64 2.06 -8.11
N ALA A 88 -0.04 3.17 -7.67
CA ALA A 88 -0.26 3.71 -6.33
C ALA A 88 -1.22 4.90 -6.44
N THR A 89 -2.28 4.90 -5.67
CA THR A 89 -3.33 5.93 -5.73
C THR A 89 -3.72 6.41 -4.35
N SER A 90 -4.08 7.68 -4.25
CA SER A 90 -4.63 8.30 -3.05
C SER A 90 -5.64 9.37 -3.41
N VAL A 91 -6.54 9.71 -2.49
CA VAL A 91 -7.49 10.80 -2.68
C VAL A 91 -6.93 12.08 -2.07
N ILE A 92 -7.15 13.22 -2.73
CA ILE A 92 -6.60 14.52 -2.29
C ILE A 92 -7.08 14.91 -0.89
N GLU A 93 -8.27 14.47 -0.50
CA GLU A 93 -8.85 14.72 0.82
C GLU A 93 -8.00 14.16 1.97
N LYS A 94 -7.18 13.13 1.71
CA LYS A 94 -6.23 12.63 2.72
C LYS A 94 -5.14 13.65 3.06
N TYR A 95 -4.85 14.55 2.17
CA TYR A 95 -3.89 15.63 2.36
C TYR A 95 -4.57 16.88 2.89
N THR A 96 -5.63 17.34 2.24
CA THR A 96 -6.30 18.59 2.56
C THR A 96 -7.17 18.55 3.81
N LYS A 97 -7.86 17.41 4.05
CA LYS A 97 -8.83 17.28 5.14
C LYS A 97 -8.39 16.32 6.25
N TYR A 98 -7.29 15.59 6.10
CA TYR A 98 -6.82 14.66 7.12
C TYR A 98 -5.43 15.01 7.63
N ILE A 99 -4.45 15.35 6.77
CA ILE A 99 -3.13 15.82 7.25
C ILE A 99 -3.27 17.23 7.85
N PHE A 100 -3.87 18.15 7.10
CA PHE A 100 -3.93 19.57 7.46
C PHE A 100 -5.24 20.00 8.13
N ASP A 101 -6.05 19.04 8.60
CA ASP A 101 -7.20 19.31 9.44
C ASP A 101 -6.76 19.79 10.84
N ASP A 102 -7.47 20.75 11.42
CA ASP A 102 -7.17 21.29 12.75
C ASP A 102 -7.70 20.40 13.89
N GLU A 103 -8.77 19.62 13.65
CA GLU A 103 -9.51 18.94 14.70
C GLU A 103 -9.15 17.45 14.84
N ASN A 104 -8.80 16.74 13.76
CA ASN A 104 -8.71 15.28 13.74
C ASN A 104 -7.43 14.70 13.13
N ASN A 105 -6.32 15.41 13.17
CA ASN A 105 -5.10 14.99 12.46
C ASN A 105 -4.09 14.19 13.32
N GLU A 106 -4.37 13.96 14.61
CA GLU A 106 -3.46 13.22 15.52
C GLU A 106 -2.01 13.74 15.52
N GLY A 107 -1.84 15.06 15.38
CA GLY A 107 -0.53 15.70 15.30
C GLY A 107 0.14 15.65 13.93
N LYS A 108 -0.52 15.15 12.90
CA LYS A 108 0.04 15.08 11.54
C LYS A 108 0.29 16.45 10.96
N LYS A 109 -0.65 17.40 11.13
CA LYS A 109 -0.49 18.78 10.70
C LYS A 109 0.77 19.39 11.26
N ALA A 110 0.95 19.36 12.58
CA ALA A 110 2.13 19.92 13.23
C ALA A 110 3.44 19.31 12.71
N LEU A 111 3.44 18.00 12.43
CA LEU A 111 4.60 17.34 11.86
C LEU A 111 4.92 17.85 10.45
N PHE A 112 3.95 17.88 9.53
CA PHE A 112 4.19 18.35 8.16
C PHE A 112 4.54 19.84 8.14
N GLU A 113 3.88 20.67 8.95
CA GLU A 113 4.20 22.10 9.10
C GLU A 113 5.61 22.29 9.68
N SER A 114 6.05 21.48 10.64
CA SER A 114 7.42 21.53 11.16
C SER A 114 8.49 21.20 10.11
N CYS A 115 8.10 20.57 9.01
CA CYS A 115 8.94 20.26 7.85
C CYS A 115 8.80 21.30 6.73
N GLY A 116 8.06 22.40 6.98
CA GLY A 116 7.82 23.50 6.04
C GLY A 116 6.73 23.22 5.00
N PHE A 117 5.94 22.15 5.15
CA PHE A 117 4.80 21.88 4.28
C PHE A 117 3.52 22.54 4.82
N SER A 118 2.63 22.85 3.91
CA SER A 118 1.33 23.45 4.22
C SER A 118 0.22 22.81 3.37
N ILE A 119 -1.02 23.18 3.60
CA ILE A 119 -2.15 22.72 2.79
C ILE A 119 -1.98 23.01 1.28
N TYR A 120 -1.25 24.06 0.92
CA TYR A 120 -0.96 24.39 -0.47
C TYR A 120 0.01 23.41 -1.15
N ASP A 121 0.68 22.57 -0.37
CA ASP A 121 1.58 21.52 -0.87
C ASP A 121 0.88 20.17 -1.07
N SER A 122 -0.44 20.10 -0.88
CA SER A 122 -1.20 18.84 -0.89
C SER A 122 -1.07 18.07 -2.20
N GLU A 123 -1.10 18.74 -3.36
CA GLU A 123 -0.91 18.08 -4.66
C GLU A 123 0.51 17.54 -4.82
N TYR A 124 1.52 18.33 -4.47
CA TYR A 124 2.90 17.90 -4.49
C TYR A 124 3.13 16.67 -3.59
N LEU A 125 2.62 16.71 -2.36
CA LEU A 125 2.73 15.60 -1.40
C LEU A 125 2.04 14.35 -1.95
N LYS A 126 0.86 14.51 -2.55
CA LYS A 126 0.12 13.40 -3.17
C LYS A 126 0.94 12.76 -4.28
N GLU A 127 1.38 13.55 -5.26
CA GLU A 127 2.14 13.06 -6.41
C GLU A 127 3.45 12.38 -6.01
N GLU A 128 4.19 12.99 -5.08
CA GLU A 128 5.48 12.47 -4.65
C GLU A 128 5.34 11.19 -3.81
N ILE A 129 4.37 11.13 -2.91
CA ILE A 129 4.08 9.94 -2.10
C ILE A 129 3.60 8.78 -3.00
N GLU A 130 2.71 9.03 -3.95
CA GLU A 130 2.26 8.01 -4.93
C GLU A 130 3.41 7.53 -5.81
N ARG A 131 4.25 8.44 -6.30
CA ARG A 131 5.42 8.11 -7.12
C ARG A 131 6.39 7.19 -6.37
N GLN A 132 6.77 7.55 -5.15
CA GLN A 132 7.70 6.76 -4.34
C GLN A 132 7.08 5.43 -3.94
N ALA A 133 5.82 5.40 -3.53
CA ALA A 133 5.13 4.18 -3.15
C ALA A 133 5.03 3.20 -4.32
N ARG A 134 4.76 3.68 -5.53
CA ARG A 134 4.76 2.85 -6.74
C ARG A 134 6.12 2.21 -6.96
N LEU A 135 7.20 2.98 -6.90
CA LEU A 135 8.57 2.47 -7.09
C LEU A 135 8.96 1.46 -6.00
N ALA A 136 8.68 1.78 -4.74
CA ALA A 136 8.96 0.90 -3.62
C ALA A 136 8.21 -0.43 -3.75
N PHE A 137 6.92 -0.38 -4.10
CA PHE A 137 6.12 -1.59 -4.30
C PHE A 137 6.65 -2.42 -5.47
N GLN A 138 7.04 -1.79 -6.59
CA GLN A 138 7.66 -2.46 -7.74
C GLN A 138 8.96 -3.18 -7.40
N CYS A 139 9.73 -2.65 -6.46
CA CYS A 139 10.99 -3.22 -6.00
C CYS A 139 10.88 -4.18 -4.82
N GLY A 140 9.66 -4.41 -4.29
CA GLY A 140 9.46 -5.20 -3.08
C GLY A 140 9.92 -4.49 -1.80
N ASP A 141 10.14 -3.17 -1.83
CA ASP A 141 10.57 -2.36 -0.69
C ASP A 141 9.35 -1.91 0.14
N TYR A 142 8.63 -2.86 0.68
CA TYR A 142 7.51 -2.65 1.58
C TYR A 142 7.53 -3.66 2.72
N ILE A 143 6.87 -3.33 3.81
CA ILE A 143 6.70 -4.22 4.95
C ILE A 143 5.27 -4.72 4.95
N LEU A 144 5.09 -6.03 5.04
CA LEU A 144 3.77 -6.64 5.19
C LEU A 144 3.23 -6.30 6.59
N GLY A 145 2.07 -5.64 6.63
CA GLY A 145 1.36 -5.35 7.85
C GLY A 145 0.33 -6.43 8.21
N LYS A 146 -0.47 -6.17 9.23
CA LYS A 146 -1.57 -7.07 9.60
C LYS A 146 -2.59 -7.17 8.47
N ARG A 147 -2.95 -8.41 8.13
CA ARG A 147 -4.09 -8.70 7.29
C ARG A 147 -5.37 -8.61 8.12
N ASN A 148 -6.43 -8.12 7.50
CA ASN A 148 -7.77 -8.10 8.07
C ASN A 148 -8.80 -8.54 7.03
N GLU A 149 -10.07 -8.44 7.38
CA GLU A 149 -11.20 -8.77 6.51
C GLU A 149 -11.25 -7.92 5.22
N TYR A 150 -10.58 -6.78 5.18
CA TYR A 150 -10.51 -5.90 4.01
C TYR A 150 -9.33 -6.20 3.07
N GLY A 151 -8.37 -7.04 3.49
CA GLY A 151 -7.22 -7.46 2.69
C GLY A 151 -5.87 -7.28 3.37
N GLN A 152 -4.81 -7.22 2.58
CA GLN A 152 -3.43 -7.09 3.06
C GLN A 152 -3.02 -5.63 3.18
N ARG A 153 -2.65 -5.21 4.39
CA ARG A 153 -1.96 -3.94 4.61
C ARG A 153 -0.49 -4.08 4.29
N ILE A 154 0.09 -3.01 3.77
CA ILE A 154 1.53 -2.86 3.61
C ILE A 154 1.95 -1.49 4.12
N SER A 155 3.19 -1.38 4.55
CA SER A 155 3.82 -0.11 4.93
C SER A 155 4.96 0.20 3.99
N ILE A 156 5.05 1.45 3.54
CA ILE A 156 6.10 1.93 2.64
C ILE A 156 6.76 3.16 3.25
N VAL A 157 8.07 3.17 3.21
CA VAL A 157 8.87 4.32 3.64
C VAL A 157 8.95 5.33 2.51
N ILE A 158 8.64 6.58 2.81
CA ILE A 158 8.69 7.71 1.89
C ILE A 158 9.74 8.70 2.39
N HIS A 159 10.53 9.21 1.48
CA HIS A 159 11.56 10.21 1.74
C HIS A 159 11.16 11.55 1.14
N LEU A 160 11.08 12.57 1.97
CA LEU A 160 10.79 13.93 1.53
C LEU A 160 11.92 14.84 1.99
N ASN A 161 12.18 15.91 1.26
CA ASN A 161 13.07 16.95 1.72
C ASN A 161 12.27 18.04 2.43
N ARG A 162 12.72 18.43 3.61
CA ARG A 162 12.20 19.60 4.31
C ARG A 162 12.27 20.82 3.40
N LYS A 163 11.21 21.60 3.35
CA LYS A 163 11.19 22.82 2.50
C LYS A 163 12.04 23.95 3.06
N ASP A 164 12.22 23.98 4.38
CA ASP A 164 12.95 25.02 5.09
C ASP A 164 14.47 24.78 5.10
N THR A 165 14.93 23.55 5.25
CA THR A 165 16.37 23.21 5.37
C THR A 165 16.91 22.39 4.23
N GLY A 166 16.06 21.73 3.45
CA GLY A 166 16.46 20.76 2.42
C GLY A 166 16.89 19.40 2.96
N GLU A 167 16.90 19.20 4.29
CA GLU A 167 17.25 17.92 4.90
C GLU A 167 16.22 16.85 4.56
N GLU A 168 16.69 15.62 4.32
CA GLU A 168 15.82 14.48 4.11
C GLU A 168 15.11 14.06 5.41
N ILE A 169 13.82 13.85 5.30
CA ILE A 169 12.97 13.30 6.35
C ILE A 169 12.24 12.05 5.85
N THR A 170 11.95 11.17 6.77
CA THR A 170 11.37 9.86 6.46
C THR A 170 9.99 9.72 7.09
N PHE A 171 9.02 9.30 6.29
CA PHE A 171 7.67 8.98 6.73
C PHE A 171 7.33 7.53 6.42
N VAL A 172 6.56 6.89 7.30
CA VAL A 172 5.99 5.57 7.04
C VAL A 172 4.53 5.76 6.62
N THR A 173 4.19 5.30 5.43
CA THR A 173 2.84 5.39 4.89
C THR A 173 2.18 4.01 4.85
N GLY A 174 0.89 3.97 5.18
CA GLY A 174 0.11 2.73 5.20
C GLY A 174 -0.75 2.61 3.95
N TRP A 175 -0.67 1.44 3.29
CA TRP A 175 -1.38 1.14 2.04
C TRP A 175 -2.21 -0.13 2.15
N MET A 176 -3.22 -0.26 1.32
CA MET A 176 -3.97 -1.49 1.12
C MET A 176 -3.66 -2.03 -0.28
N SER A 177 -3.26 -3.30 -0.36
CA SER A 177 -3.08 -3.98 -1.64
C SER A 177 -4.42 -4.35 -2.25
N TYR A 178 -4.57 -4.11 -3.55
CA TYR A 178 -5.73 -4.41 -4.37
C TYR A 178 -5.36 -5.34 -5.53
N PRO A 179 -6.34 -5.95 -6.20
CA PRO A 179 -6.09 -6.74 -7.39
C PRO A 179 -5.32 -5.98 -8.47
N ASP A 180 -4.59 -6.73 -9.29
CA ASP A 180 -3.91 -6.24 -10.48
C ASP A 180 -2.84 -5.15 -10.21
N GLY A 181 -2.12 -5.27 -9.08
CA GLY A 181 -0.98 -4.42 -8.73
C GLY A 181 -1.33 -3.02 -8.26
N ARG A 182 -2.59 -2.75 -7.97
CA ARG A 182 -3.01 -1.47 -7.41
C ARG A 182 -2.83 -1.45 -5.90
N ILE A 183 -2.25 -0.38 -5.38
CA ILE A 183 -2.20 -0.06 -3.95
C ILE A 183 -2.89 1.28 -3.68
N GLU A 184 -3.67 1.37 -2.62
CA GLU A 184 -4.36 2.60 -2.21
C GLU A 184 -3.87 3.07 -0.86
N LEU A 185 -3.60 4.37 -0.73
CA LEU A 185 -3.15 4.97 0.51
C LEU A 185 -4.26 4.91 1.57
N ASN A 186 -3.97 4.25 2.69
CA ASN A 186 -4.84 4.27 3.87
C ASN A 186 -4.50 5.41 4.81
N THR A 187 -3.22 5.53 5.14
CA THR A 187 -2.72 6.51 6.11
C THR A 187 -1.47 7.17 5.55
N PRO A 188 -1.50 8.49 5.30
CA PRO A 188 -0.35 9.21 4.77
C PRO A 188 0.82 9.29 5.76
N TYR A 189 0.55 9.22 7.06
CA TYR A 189 1.53 9.07 8.12
C TYR A 189 0.87 8.29 9.25
N GLY A 190 1.53 7.27 9.72
CA GLY A 190 1.04 6.47 10.82
C GLY A 190 1.73 5.13 10.83
N GLY A 191 2.91 5.10 11.34
CA GLY A 191 3.57 3.86 11.61
C GLY A 191 4.46 4.06 12.81
N LYS A 192 4.06 3.52 13.94
CA LYS A 192 5.07 2.96 14.82
C LYS A 192 5.85 1.98 13.96
N ASN A 193 7.19 2.11 13.93
CA ASN A 193 8.06 1.04 13.47
C ASN A 193 7.72 -0.20 14.30
N GLU A 194 6.70 -0.94 13.93
CA GLU A 194 6.50 -2.30 14.41
C GLU A 194 7.51 -3.17 13.65
N ARG A 195 8.78 -2.99 14.01
CA ARG A 195 9.77 -4.06 13.88
C ARG A 195 9.41 -5.04 15.00
N ALA A 196 8.61 -6.05 14.67
CA ALA A 196 8.50 -7.25 15.48
C ALA A 196 9.73 -8.12 15.21
#